data_9abe868837bce817c76f35310a2a71ba
#
_entry.id   9abe868837bce817c76f35310a2a71ba
#
_cell.length_a   1.000
_cell.length_b   1.000
_cell.length_c   1.000
_cell.angle_alpha   90.00
_cell.angle_beta   90.00
_cell.angle_gamma   90.00
#
_symmetry.space_group_name_H-M   'P 1'
#
loop_
_entity.id
_entity.type
_entity.pdbx_description
1 polymer ?
#
loop_
_entity_poly.entity_id
_entity_poly.type
_entity_poly.pdbx_seq_one_letter_code
_entity_poly.pdbx_strand_id
1 'polypeptide(L)'
;LLYQTDHCLRTRNRVNVIVAGKQPAPVWLTMPDAIRHCSAGIGIWEWASNDRDNEPDVVMACCGDVPTLETLAAVDLIRQHLPELQVRVINIVNLMKLQPPHEHPEGLSDRDFDALFTTNKPTIFAFHGYPWLIHRLTYRRTNHDNFHVRGYKEEGTTTTPFDMCVLNELDRFHLVQDVIDRLPQLGARAAYAKQAIRDALLDHRQYINE
;
A
#
# COMPACT_ATOMS: atom_id res chain seq x y z
N LEU A 1 -5.14 15.81 3.64
CA LEU A 1 -4.55 17.02 3.08
C LEU A 1 -4.64 18.22 4.05
N LEU A 2 -5.84 18.67 4.49
CA LEU A 2 -6.03 19.88 5.32
C LEU A 2 -5.12 19.91 6.56
N TYR A 3 -5.08 18.83 7.34
CA TYR A 3 -4.24 18.76 8.55
C TYR A 3 -2.76 18.90 8.23
N GLN A 4 -2.25 18.18 7.23
CA GLN A 4 -0.84 18.24 6.85
C GLN A 4 -0.46 19.62 6.33
N THR A 5 -1.32 20.24 5.53
CA THR A 5 -1.08 21.61 5.04
C THR A 5 -1.03 22.61 6.19
N ASP A 6 -1.99 22.56 7.12
CA ASP A 6 -1.99 23.41 8.31
C ASP A 6 -0.73 23.22 9.16
N HIS A 7 -0.33 21.96 9.41
CA HIS A 7 0.89 21.63 10.14
C HIS A 7 2.14 22.18 9.43
N CYS A 8 2.23 22.03 8.11
CA CYS A 8 3.35 22.55 7.33
C CYS A 8 3.45 24.08 7.39
N LEU A 9 2.31 24.79 7.30
CA LEU A 9 2.26 26.25 7.35
C LEU A 9 2.64 26.82 8.72
N ARG A 10 2.48 26.06 9.80
CA ARG A 10 2.83 26.47 11.16
C ARG A 10 4.32 26.26 11.50
N THR A 11 5.08 25.58 10.65
CA THR A 11 6.49 25.28 10.89
C THR A 11 7.38 26.03 9.89
N ARG A 12 8.60 26.42 10.35
CA ARG A 12 9.61 27.06 9.49
C ARG A 12 10.89 26.23 9.34
N ASN A 13 10.92 25.05 9.99
CA ASN A 13 12.13 24.25 10.11
C ASN A 13 12.14 23.05 9.15
N ARG A 14 11.20 23.00 8.20
CA ARG A 14 10.99 21.86 7.30
C ARG A 14 10.71 22.33 5.88
N VAL A 15 11.16 21.55 4.93
CA VAL A 15 10.67 21.59 3.56
C VAL A 15 9.66 20.47 3.41
N ASN A 16 8.40 20.83 3.07
CA ASN A 16 7.32 19.86 2.94
C ASN A 16 6.95 19.74 1.46
N VAL A 17 6.92 18.51 0.97
CA VAL A 17 6.43 18.18 -0.37
C VAL A 17 5.18 17.32 -0.20
N ILE A 18 4.04 17.83 -0.67
CA ILE A 18 2.76 17.13 -0.63
C ILE A 18 2.38 16.77 -2.07
N VAL A 19 2.28 15.47 -2.33
CA VAL A 19 1.76 14.95 -3.59
C VAL A 19 0.28 14.65 -3.40
N ALA A 20 -0.56 15.31 -4.20
CA ALA A 20 -2.00 15.17 -4.14
C ALA A 20 -2.58 14.95 -5.54
N GLY A 21 -3.53 14.02 -5.65
CA GLY A 21 -4.28 13.81 -6.87
C GLY A 21 -5.20 14.98 -7.18
N LYS A 22 -5.44 15.25 -8.46
CA LYS A 22 -6.39 16.28 -8.93
C LYS A 22 -7.83 15.79 -9.05
N GLN A 23 -8.04 14.50 -8.99
CA GLN A 23 -9.36 13.88 -9.05
C GLN A 23 -9.96 13.73 -7.65
N PRO A 24 -11.30 13.76 -7.51
CA PRO A 24 -11.95 13.41 -6.25
C PRO A 24 -11.54 12.01 -5.79
N ALA A 25 -11.18 11.89 -4.52
CA ALA A 25 -10.83 10.62 -3.90
C ALA A 25 -11.77 10.31 -2.71
N PRO A 26 -12.02 9.03 -2.38
CA PRO A 26 -12.81 8.65 -1.22
C PRO A 26 -12.22 9.19 0.09
N VAL A 27 -13.09 9.49 1.03
CA VAL A 27 -12.72 9.88 2.39
C VAL A 27 -12.87 8.66 3.30
N TRP A 28 -11.75 8.09 3.72
CA TRP A 28 -11.70 6.83 4.47
C TRP A 28 -11.84 7.00 5.98
N LEU A 29 -11.45 8.15 6.50
CA LEU A 29 -11.35 8.43 7.94
C LEU A 29 -12.22 9.63 8.32
N THR A 30 -12.78 9.62 9.53
CA THR A 30 -13.35 10.83 10.12
C THR A 30 -12.24 11.86 10.36
N MET A 31 -12.59 13.15 10.50
CA MET A 31 -11.58 14.18 10.75
C MET A 31 -10.74 13.92 12.01
N PRO A 32 -11.30 13.50 13.17
CA PRO A 32 -10.52 13.15 14.35
C PRO A 32 -9.55 11.98 14.10
N ASP A 33 -9.99 10.95 13.36
CA ASP A 33 -9.14 9.80 13.02
C ASP A 33 -8.03 10.20 12.06
N ALA A 34 -8.35 11.02 11.06
CA ALA A 34 -7.38 11.56 10.12
C ALA A 34 -6.31 12.40 10.81
N ILE A 35 -6.69 13.24 11.78
CA ILE A 35 -5.74 14.03 12.59
C ILE A 35 -4.79 13.08 13.34
N ARG A 36 -5.31 12.06 14.03
CA ARG A 36 -4.48 11.08 14.76
C ARG A 36 -3.51 10.36 13.81
N HIS A 37 -4.03 9.83 12.71
CA HIS A 37 -3.24 9.10 11.73
C HIS A 37 -2.16 9.97 11.08
N CYS A 38 -2.51 11.19 10.65
CA CYS A 38 -1.57 12.13 10.06
C CYS A 38 -0.51 12.63 11.05
N SER A 39 -0.86 12.76 12.35
CA SER A 39 0.12 13.11 13.39
C SER A 39 1.15 11.99 13.61
N ALA A 40 0.72 10.74 13.54
CA ALA A 40 1.61 9.59 13.57
C ALA A 40 2.44 9.44 12.29
N GLY A 41 1.87 9.85 11.14
CA GLY A 41 2.47 9.80 9.81
C GLY A 41 2.45 8.43 9.14
N ILE A 42 2.15 7.38 9.89
CA ILE A 42 2.00 5.99 9.46
C ILE A 42 1.17 5.24 10.49
N GLY A 43 0.45 4.21 10.08
CA GLY A 43 -0.27 3.36 11.04
C GLY A 43 -1.06 2.24 10.39
N ILE A 44 -1.40 1.27 11.21
CA ILE A 44 -2.30 0.17 10.84
C ILE A 44 -3.72 0.73 10.75
N TRP A 45 -4.43 0.39 9.70
CA TRP A 45 -5.85 0.60 9.57
C TRP A 45 -6.61 -0.64 10.06
N GLU A 46 -6.91 -0.65 11.35
CA GLU A 46 -7.56 -1.79 12.04
C GLU A 46 -8.89 -2.20 11.37
N TRP A 47 -9.66 -1.22 10.90
CA TRP A 47 -10.94 -1.47 10.21
C TRP A 47 -10.77 -2.17 8.85
N ALA A 48 -9.59 -2.04 8.24
CA ALA A 48 -9.23 -2.67 6.97
C ALA A 48 -8.39 -3.95 7.17
N SER A 49 -7.92 -4.22 8.38
CA SER A 49 -7.12 -5.40 8.75
C SER A 49 -7.99 -6.51 9.32
N ASN A 50 -7.48 -7.75 9.36
CA ASN A 50 -8.12 -8.88 10.03
C ASN A 50 -7.17 -9.73 10.86
N ASP A 51 -5.91 -9.30 11.02
CA ASP A 51 -4.90 -9.97 11.83
C ASP A 51 -5.11 -9.75 13.35
N ARG A 52 -5.81 -8.68 13.73
CA ARG A 52 -6.10 -8.31 15.14
C ARG A 52 -4.83 -8.37 15.99
N ASP A 53 -4.82 -9.27 17.02
CA ASP A 53 -3.69 -9.47 17.93
C ASP A 53 -2.72 -10.57 17.43
N ASN A 54 -2.93 -11.11 16.23
CA ASN A 54 -2.10 -12.13 15.64
C ASN A 54 -1.03 -11.54 14.73
N GLU A 55 0.01 -12.33 14.45
CA GLU A 55 0.95 -11.99 13.39
C GLU A 55 0.25 -12.16 12.02
N PRO A 56 0.31 -11.17 11.11
CA PRO A 56 -0.28 -11.31 9.78
C PRO A 56 0.46 -12.34 8.94
N ASP A 57 -0.22 -12.92 7.96
CA ASP A 57 0.41 -13.70 6.90
C ASP A 57 1.08 -12.81 5.86
N VAL A 58 0.48 -11.64 5.62
CA VAL A 58 0.94 -10.64 4.67
C VAL A 58 0.60 -9.23 5.14
N VAL A 59 1.49 -8.29 4.84
CA VAL A 59 1.27 -6.86 5.04
C VAL A 59 0.93 -6.22 3.70
N MET A 60 -0.19 -5.49 3.64
CA MET A 60 -0.62 -4.67 2.51
C MET A 60 -0.40 -3.20 2.86
N ALA A 61 0.64 -2.60 2.31
CA ALA A 61 1.01 -1.22 2.59
C ALA A 61 0.66 -0.29 1.42
N CYS A 62 0.26 0.94 1.71
CA CYS A 62 -0.10 1.91 0.67
C CYS A 62 0.30 3.34 1.02
N CYS A 63 0.67 4.09 0.00
CA CYS A 63 0.94 5.53 0.08
C CYS A 63 0.46 6.24 -1.19
N GLY A 64 -0.49 7.15 -1.04
CA GLY A 64 -1.16 7.90 -2.11
C GLY A 64 -2.63 7.54 -2.24
N ASP A 65 -3.42 8.36 -2.93
CA ASP A 65 -4.87 8.21 -3.09
C ASP A 65 -5.26 6.95 -3.89
N VAL A 66 -4.77 6.82 -5.11
CA VAL A 66 -5.03 5.67 -5.98
C VAL A 66 -4.46 4.37 -5.39
N PRO A 67 -3.18 4.31 -4.93
CA PRO A 67 -2.65 3.12 -4.28
C PRO A 67 -3.45 2.69 -3.05
N THR A 68 -3.99 3.63 -2.27
CA THR A 68 -4.84 3.30 -1.12
C THR A 68 -6.15 2.64 -1.57
N LEU A 69 -6.81 3.20 -2.60
CA LEU A 69 -8.03 2.62 -3.17
C LEU A 69 -7.78 1.19 -3.69
N GLU A 70 -6.72 1.01 -4.47
CA GLU A 70 -6.40 -0.30 -5.06
C GLU A 70 -5.99 -1.33 -4.00
N THR A 71 -5.25 -0.91 -2.96
CA THR A 71 -4.91 -1.78 -1.83
C THR A 71 -6.15 -2.24 -1.08
N LEU A 72 -7.09 -1.34 -0.77
CA LEU A 72 -8.34 -1.71 -0.08
C LEU A 72 -9.20 -2.64 -0.93
N ALA A 73 -9.29 -2.40 -2.23
CA ALA A 73 -9.99 -3.29 -3.16
C ALA A 73 -9.30 -4.65 -3.29
N ALA A 74 -7.96 -4.70 -3.28
CA ALA A 74 -7.21 -5.95 -3.24
C ALA A 74 -7.48 -6.74 -1.95
N VAL A 75 -7.52 -6.08 -0.80
CA VAL A 75 -7.85 -6.71 0.49
C VAL A 75 -9.27 -7.27 0.48
N ASP A 76 -10.22 -6.58 -0.13
CA ASP A 76 -11.58 -7.11 -0.29
C ASP A 76 -11.62 -8.38 -1.15
N LEU A 77 -10.91 -8.39 -2.29
CA LEU A 77 -10.77 -9.58 -3.13
C LEU A 77 -10.07 -10.74 -2.40
N ILE A 78 -9.05 -10.45 -1.59
CA ILE A 78 -8.40 -11.47 -0.75
C ILE A 78 -9.41 -12.08 0.22
N ARG A 79 -10.23 -11.27 0.88
CA ARG A 79 -11.27 -11.75 1.79
C ARG A 79 -12.32 -12.63 1.10
N GLN A 80 -12.64 -12.33 -0.16
CA GLN A 80 -13.59 -13.12 -0.95
C GLN A 80 -13.03 -14.48 -1.37
N HIS A 81 -11.76 -14.53 -1.78
CA HIS A 81 -11.15 -15.72 -2.36
C HIS A 81 -10.29 -16.54 -1.38
N LEU A 82 -9.75 -15.90 -0.35
CA LEU A 82 -8.81 -16.45 0.63
C LEU A 82 -9.18 -15.96 2.04
N PRO A 83 -10.39 -16.25 2.54
CA PRO A 83 -10.92 -15.65 3.78
C PRO A 83 -10.15 -16.00 5.05
N GLU A 84 -9.37 -17.07 5.03
CA GLU A 84 -8.51 -17.51 6.15
C GLU A 84 -7.22 -16.70 6.28
N LEU A 85 -6.84 -15.93 5.25
CA LEU A 85 -5.58 -15.20 5.24
C LEU A 85 -5.62 -14.01 6.20
N GLN A 86 -4.63 -13.91 7.07
CA GLN A 86 -4.50 -12.78 8.00
C GLN A 86 -3.74 -11.64 7.31
N VAL A 87 -4.45 -10.55 7.05
CA VAL A 87 -3.95 -9.39 6.31
C VAL A 87 -3.88 -8.18 7.22
N ARG A 88 -2.71 -7.54 7.30
CA ARG A 88 -2.52 -6.24 7.94
C ARG A 88 -2.46 -5.14 6.90
N VAL A 89 -3.26 -4.11 7.05
CA VAL A 89 -3.24 -2.93 6.17
C VAL A 89 -2.52 -1.77 6.86
N ILE A 90 -1.49 -1.25 6.20
CA ILE A 90 -0.72 -0.09 6.69
C ILE A 90 -0.86 1.06 5.69
N ASN A 91 -1.34 2.21 6.14
CA ASN A 91 -1.33 3.42 5.34
C ASN A 91 -0.19 4.36 5.79
N ILE A 92 0.54 4.90 4.82
CA ILE A 92 1.67 5.79 5.02
C ILE A 92 1.32 7.17 4.47
N VAL A 93 1.38 8.18 5.35
CA VAL A 93 1.20 9.59 4.99
C VAL A 93 2.55 10.31 4.90
N ASN A 94 3.49 9.96 5.80
CA ASN A 94 4.82 10.54 5.85
C ASN A 94 5.86 9.46 5.50
N LEU A 95 6.41 9.53 4.28
CA LEU A 95 7.40 8.57 3.79
C LEU A 95 8.68 8.54 4.63
N MET A 96 9.03 9.64 5.32
CA MET A 96 10.24 9.69 6.14
C MET A 96 10.17 8.76 7.36
N LYS A 97 8.97 8.32 7.76
CA LYS A 97 8.77 7.29 8.78
C LYS A 97 9.39 5.94 8.40
N LEU A 98 9.55 5.68 7.11
CA LEU A 98 10.15 4.44 6.62
C LEU A 98 11.67 4.37 6.88
N GLN A 99 12.35 5.51 7.00
CA GLN A 99 13.78 5.56 7.30
C GLN A 99 14.06 5.31 8.81
N PRO A 100 15.23 4.78 9.15
CA PRO A 100 15.67 4.69 10.54
C PRO A 100 16.03 6.10 11.12
N PRO A 101 16.01 6.28 12.45
CA PRO A 101 16.21 7.58 13.08
C PRO A 101 17.58 8.25 12.80
N HIS A 102 18.59 7.45 12.51
CA HIS A 102 19.93 7.97 12.19
C HIS A 102 20.03 8.52 10.75
N GLU A 103 19.08 8.19 9.87
CA GLU A 103 18.99 8.75 8.51
C GLU A 103 18.01 9.93 8.44
N HIS A 104 16.93 9.89 9.24
CA HIS A 104 15.96 10.99 9.28
C HIS A 104 15.37 11.16 10.68
N PRO A 105 15.26 12.38 11.22
CA PRO A 105 14.80 12.63 12.60
C PRO A 105 13.35 12.18 12.85
N GLU A 106 12.53 12.03 11.82
CA GLU A 106 11.16 11.50 11.93
C GLU A 106 11.07 9.99 11.68
N GLY A 107 12.18 9.34 11.36
CA GLY A 107 12.26 7.91 11.10
C GLY A 107 11.82 7.08 12.30
N LEU A 108 11.17 5.95 12.04
CA LEU A 108 10.79 5.01 13.09
C LEU A 108 12.02 4.27 13.64
N SER A 109 12.01 3.94 14.94
CA SER A 109 12.94 2.96 15.46
C SER A 109 12.75 1.61 14.76
N ASP A 110 13.80 0.75 14.76
CA ASP A 110 13.65 -0.59 14.15
C ASP A 110 12.56 -1.39 14.85
N ARG A 111 12.45 -1.27 16.18
CA ARG A 111 11.39 -1.91 16.96
C ARG A 111 9.99 -1.48 16.49
N ASP A 112 9.77 -0.18 16.31
CA ASP A 112 8.45 0.33 15.91
C ASP A 112 8.15 -0.01 14.44
N PHE A 113 9.18 -0.02 13.59
CA PHE A 113 9.06 -0.46 12.21
C PHE A 113 8.70 -1.94 12.12
N ASP A 114 9.41 -2.80 12.85
CA ASP A 114 9.17 -4.25 12.88
C ASP A 114 7.81 -4.60 13.51
N ALA A 115 7.33 -3.79 14.45
CA ALA A 115 5.97 -3.94 15.00
C ALA A 115 4.87 -3.70 13.94
N LEU A 116 5.12 -2.81 12.98
CA LEU A 116 4.22 -2.56 11.86
C LEU A 116 4.38 -3.61 10.74
N PHE A 117 5.60 -3.74 10.20
CA PHE A 117 5.89 -4.50 8.98
C PHE A 117 6.31 -5.94 9.24
N THR A 118 6.45 -6.35 10.49
CA THR A 118 7.03 -7.64 10.90
C THR A 118 8.52 -7.77 10.50
N THR A 119 9.16 -8.87 10.89
CA THR A 119 10.58 -9.12 10.56
C THR A 119 10.79 -10.12 9.42
N ASN A 120 9.72 -10.81 8.98
CA ASN A 120 9.83 -11.95 8.06
C ASN A 120 8.62 -12.18 7.14
N LYS A 121 7.55 -11.39 7.27
CA LYS A 121 6.36 -11.57 6.42
C LYS A 121 6.46 -10.75 5.13
N PRO A 122 5.90 -11.23 4.02
CA PRO A 122 5.87 -10.46 2.80
C PRO A 122 5.08 -9.17 2.98
N THR A 123 5.61 -8.09 2.42
CA THR A 123 4.96 -6.79 2.35
C THR A 123 4.73 -6.42 0.90
N ILE A 124 3.46 -6.29 0.50
CA ILE A 124 3.06 -5.75 -0.79
C ILE A 124 2.80 -4.27 -0.60
N PHE A 125 3.61 -3.43 -1.25
CA PHE A 125 3.57 -1.99 -1.07
C PHE A 125 3.11 -1.30 -2.34
N ALA A 126 1.95 -0.67 -2.33
CA ALA A 126 1.43 0.14 -3.43
C ALA A 126 1.78 1.62 -3.21
N PHE A 127 2.48 2.23 -4.17
CA PHE A 127 3.03 3.58 -4.05
C PHE A 127 2.68 4.47 -5.26
N HIS A 128 2.31 5.72 -4.98
CA HIS A 128 2.02 6.72 -6.01
C HIS A 128 3.30 7.39 -6.55
N GLY A 129 4.24 6.59 -6.97
CA GLY A 129 5.53 7.03 -7.53
C GLY A 129 6.41 5.85 -7.90
N TYR A 130 7.68 6.09 -8.12
CA TYR A 130 8.61 5.03 -8.53
C TYR A 130 8.97 4.08 -7.40
N PRO A 131 8.90 2.75 -7.61
CA PRO A 131 9.19 1.75 -6.58
C PRO A 131 10.56 1.90 -5.92
N TRP A 132 11.57 2.34 -6.66
CA TRP A 132 12.93 2.50 -6.15
C TRP A 132 13.02 3.45 -4.95
N LEU A 133 12.10 4.45 -4.85
CA LEU A 133 12.10 5.36 -3.71
C LEU A 133 11.77 4.61 -2.41
N ILE A 134 10.77 3.75 -2.43
CA ILE A 134 10.42 2.94 -1.23
C ILE A 134 11.58 2.02 -0.87
N HIS A 135 12.18 1.34 -1.85
CA HIS A 135 13.37 0.51 -1.61
C HIS A 135 14.52 1.33 -1.01
N ARG A 136 14.76 2.56 -1.48
CA ARG A 136 15.78 3.45 -0.90
C ARG A 136 15.47 3.84 0.53
N LEU A 137 14.21 4.04 0.89
CA LEU A 137 13.81 4.41 2.25
C LEU A 137 13.85 3.24 3.24
N THR A 138 13.75 2.00 2.74
CA THR A 138 13.63 0.78 3.57
C THR A 138 14.85 -0.15 3.51
N TYR A 139 15.88 0.15 2.69
CA TYR A 139 16.98 -0.79 2.42
C TYR A 139 17.78 -1.22 3.67
N ARG A 140 17.71 -0.46 4.77
CA ARG A 140 18.35 -0.79 6.05
C ARG A 140 17.44 -1.54 7.02
N ARG A 141 16.19 -1.78 6.65
CA ARG A 141 15.23 -2.47 7.52
C ARG A 141 15.43 -3.97 7.49
N THR A 142 15.21 -4.63 8.63
CA THR A 142 15.37 -6.07 8.80
C THR A 142 14.61 -6.87 7.75
N ASN A 143 13.38 -6.47 7.45
CA ASN A 143 12.48 -7.17 6.54
C ASN A 143 12.56 -6.69 5.08
N HIS A 144 13.60 -5.92 4.69
CA HIS A 144 13.67 -5.28 3.37
C HIS A 144 13.52 -6.27 2.20
N ASP A 145 14.11 -7.45 2.28
CA ASP A 145 14.08 -8.46 1.21
C ASP A 145 12.67 -9.00 0.92
N ASN A 146 11.74 -8.84 1.85
CA ASN A 146 10.34 -9.24 1.69
C ASN A 146 9.44 -8.10 1.19
N PHE A 147 10.00 -6.90 0.93
CA PHE A 147 9.25 -5.79 0.35
C PHE A 147 9.10 -5.96 -1.15
N HIS A 148 7.87 -6.10 -1.60
CA HIS A 148 7.50 -6.04 -3.00
C HIS A 148 6.73 -4.74 -3.26
N VAL A 149 7.35 -3.86 -4.01
CA VAL A 149 6.83 -2.52 -4.24
C VAL A 149 6.27 -2.41 -5.65
N ARG A 150 5.00 -2.03 -5.75
CA ARG A 150 4.33 -1.63 -6.97
C ARG A 150 4.20 -0.11 -7.02
N GLY A 151 4.45 0.45 -8.19
CA GLY A 151 4.37 1.88 -8.43
C GLY A 151 4.42 2.17 -9.92
N TYR A 152 4.48 3.44 -10.28
CA TYR A 152 4.51 3.82 -11.70
C TYR A 152 5.85 3.48 -12.35
N LYS A 153 5.77 2.90 -13.57
CA LYS A 153 6.91 2.46 -14.40
C LYS A 153 7.08 3.33 -15.65
N GLU A 154 6.44 4.49 -15.69
CA GLU A 154 6.33 5.35 -16.89
C GLU A 154 5.59 4.68 -18.05
N GLU A 155 4.89 3.58 -17.80
CA GLU A 155 3.97 2.98 -18.75
C GLU A 155 2.71 3.82 -18.85
N GLY A 156 2.29 4.15 -20.06
CA GLY A 156 1.08 4.93 -20.22
C GLY A 156 0.74 5.29 -21.65
N THR A 157 -0.51 5.59 -21.82
CA THR A 157 -1.12 6.07 -23.07
C THR A 157 -2.34 6.91 -22.69
N THR A 158 -3.04 7.45 -23.68
CA THR A 158 -4.33 8.08 -23.46
C THR A 158 -5.39 7.01 -23.21
N THR A 159 -5.74 6.81 -21.94
CA THR A 159 -6.67 5.75 -21.51
C THR A 159 -7.38 6.16 -20.22
N THR A 160 -8.20 5.24 -19.64
CA THR A 160 -8.89 5.47 -18.38
C THR A 160 -7.92 5.46 -17.19
N PRO A 161 -8.24 6.13 -16.06
CA PRO A 161 -7.39 6.07 -14.86
C PRO A 161 -7.15 4.65 -14.35
N PHE A 162 -8.14 3.77 -14.43
CA PHE A 162 -7.97 2.37 -14.00
C PHE A 162 -7.07 1.58 -14.94
N ASP A 163 -7.22 1.76 -16.27
CA ASP A 163 -6.33 1.10 -17.23
C ASP A 163 -4.87 1.56 -17.06
N MET A 164 -4.66 2.83 -16.70
CA MET A 164 -3.32 3.33 -16.33
C MET A 164 -2.74 2.57 -15.13
N CYS A 165 -3.56 2.23 -14.13
CA CYS A 165 -3.12 1.40 -13.01
C CYS A 165 -2.78 -0.02 -13.46
N VAL A 166 -3.57 -0.60 -14.38
CA VAL A 166 -3.33 -1.95 -14.94
C VAL A 166 -2.04 -2.01 -15.76
N LEU A 167 -1.77 -1.00 -16.60
CA LEU A 167 -0.53 -0.89 -17.37
C LEU A 167 0.70 -0.83 -16.46
N ASN A 168 0.59 -0.17 -15.31
CA ASN A 168 1.65 -0.08 -14.31
C ASN A 168 1.65 -1.23 -13.29
N GLU A 169 0.74 -2.20 -13.42
CA GLU A 169 0.57 -3.33 -12.49
C GLU A 169 0.36 -2.87 -11.03
N LEU A 170 -0.29 -1.72 -10.84
CA LEU A 170 -0.56 -1.10 -9.55
C LEU A 170 -2.02 -1.32 -9.11
N ASP A 171 -2.80 -2.00 -9.93
CA ASP A 171 -4.21 -2.28 -9.69
C ASP A 171 -4.42 -3.43 -8.71
N ARG A 172 -5.64 -3.53 -8.21
CA ARG A 172 -6.08 -4.53 -7.22
C ARG A 172 -5.80 -5.98 -7.62
N PHE A 173 -5.87 -6.28 -8.90
CA PHE A 173 -5.70 -7.64 -9.40
C PHE A 173 -4.23 -8.07 -9.34
N HIS A 174 -3.31 -7.20 -9.79
CA HIS A 174 -1.88 -7.46 -9.68
C HIS A 174 -1.41 -7.49 -8.23
N LEU A 175 -1.97 -6.64 -7.35
CA LEU A 175 -1.66 -6.68 -5.91
C LEU A 175 -2.08 -8.01 -5.26
N VAL A 176 -3.25 -8.56 -5.61
CA VAL A 176 -3.68 -9.89 -5.14
C VAL A 176 -2.77 -10.99 -5.69
N GLN A 177 -2.38 -10.90 -6.96
CA GLN A 177 -1.46 -11.86 -7.57
C GLN A 177 -0.10 -11.86 -6.84
N ASP A 178 0.42 -10.69 -6.48
CA ASP A 178 1.66 -10.58 -5.72
C ASP A 178 1.57 -11.22 -4.33
N VAL A 179 0.43 -11.08 -3.65
CA VAL A 179 0.18 -11.78 -2.38
C VAL A 179 0.26 -13.29 -2.57
N ILE A 180 -0.46 -13.82 -3.57
CA ILE A 180 -0.51 -15.26 -3.83
C ILE A 180 0.88 -15.81 -4.18
N ASP A 181 1.66 -15.09 -4.99
CA ASP A 181 2.97 -15.54 -5.45
C ASP A 181 4.02 -15.58 -4.31
N ARG A 182 3.78 -14.83 -3.23
CA ARG A 182 4.67 -14.79 -2.06
C ARG A 182 4.23 -15.65 -0.89
N LEU A 183 3.10 -16.35 -1.04
CA LEU A 183 2.55 -17.24 -0.01
C LEU A 183 2.40 -18.67 -0.56
N PRO A 184 3.52 -19.39 -0.78
CA PRO A 184 3.49 -20.73 -1.37
C PRO A 184 2.70 -21.73 -0.54
N GLN A 185 2.48 -21.50 0.76
CA GLN A 185 1.64 -22.31 1.64
C GLN A 185 0.16 -22.33 1.24
N LEU A 186 -0.31 -21.40 0.41
CA LEU A 186 -1.69 -21.41 -0.11
C LEU A 186 -1.97 -22.60 -1.03
N GLY A 187 -0.93 -23.15 -1.70
CA GLY A 187 -1.04 -24.38 -2.49
C GLY A 187 -2.17 -24.33 -3.54
N ALA A 188 -3.02 -25.37 -3.56
CA ALA A 188 -4.10 -25.50 -4.52
C ALA A 188 -5.19 -24.41 -4.38
N ARG A 189 -5.38 -23.85 -3.21
CA ARG A 189 -6.35 -22.75 -2.98
C ARG A 189 -5.98 -21.50 -3.78
N ALA A 190 -4.68 -21.24 -3.95
CA ALA A 190 -4.18 -20.15 -4.76
C ALA A 190 -4.58 -20.28 -6.24
N ALA A 191 -4.73 -21.48 -6.77
CA ALA A 191 -5.03 -21.70 -8.18
C ALA A 191 -6.39 -21.12 -8.60
N TYR A 192 -7.43 -21.30 -7.76
CA TYR A 192 -8.74 -20.74 -8.02
C TYR A 192 -8.73 -19.20 -7.95
N ALA A 193 -8.13 -18.64 -6.91
CA ALA A 193 -7.99 -17.19 -6.78
C ALA A 193 -7.21 -16.59 -7.96
N LYS A 194 -6.09 -17.20 -8.37
CA LYS A 194 -5.32 -16.78 -9.56
C LYS A 194 -6.16 -16.80 -10.83
N GLN A 195 -6.99 -17.83 -11.02
CA GLN A 195 -7.83 -17.91 -12.21
C GLN A 195 -8.87 -16.79 -12.21
N ALA A 196 -9.57 -16.56 -11.09
CA ALA A 196 -10.55 -15.47 -10.97
C ALA A 196 -9.93 -14.09 -11.26
N ILE A 197 -8.71 -13.84 -10.77
CA ILE A 197 -7.98 -12.60 -11.02
C ILE A 197 -7.59 -12.45 -12.51
N ARG A 198 -7.16 -13.54 -13.16
CA ARG A 198 -6.84 -13.52 -14.60
C ARG A 198 -8.07 -13.25 -15.45
N ASP A 199 -9.19 -13.88 -15.10
CA ASP A 199 -10.46 -13.68 -15.80
C ASP A 199 -10.90 -12.20 -15.70
N ALA A 200 -10.82 -11.60 -14.51
CA ALA A 200 -11.14 -10.20 -14.31
C ALA A 200 -10.22 -9.23 -15.11
N LEU A 201 -8.93 -9.56 -15.24
CA LEU A 201 -8.00 -8.79 -16.10
C LEU A 201 -8.33 -8.95 -17.59
N LEU A 202 -8.77 -10.14 -18.03
CA LEU A 202 -9.22 -10.37 -19.41
C LEU A 202 -10.49 -9.58 -19.70
N ASP A 203 -11.47 -9.60 -18.80
CA ASP A 203 -12.71 -8.83 -18.93
C ASP A 203 -12.41 -7.32 -19.03
N HIS A 204 -11.48 -6.82 -18.23
CA HIS A 204 -11.06 -5.42 -18.30
C HIS A 204 -10.44 -5.09 -19.68
N ARG A 205 -9.58 -5.96 -20.22
CA ARG A 205 -8.98 -5.75 -21.55
C ARG A 205 -10.03 -5.76 -22.67
N GLN A 206 -11.04 -6.63 -22.56
CA GLN A 206 -12.15 -6.65 -23.51
C GLN A 206 -12.93 -5.34 -23.46
N TYR A 207 -13.28 -4.87 -22.27
CA TYR A 207 -13.99 -3.60 -22.06
C TYR A 207 -13.24 -2.38 -22.64
N ILE A 208 -11.93 -2.34 -22.55
CA ILE A 208 -11.13 -1.22 -23.10
C ILE A 208 -11.09 -1.27 -24.65
N ASN A 209 -11.25 -2.45 -25.27
CA ASN A 209 -11.22 -2.60 -26.73
C ASN A 209 -12.60 -2.44 -27.42
N GLU A 210 -13.69 -2.37 -26.65
CA GLU A 210 -15.05 -2.06 -27.13
C GLU A 210 -15.29 -0.55 -27.18
#